data_ce1bad0924de67182c53aa5c9a0201e1
#
_entry.id   ce1bad0924de67182c53aa5c9a0201e1
#
_cell.length_a   1.000
_cell.length_b   1.000
_cell.length_c   1.000
_cell.angle_alpha   90.00
_cell.angle_beta   90.00
_cell.angle_gamma   90.00
#
_symmetry.space_group_name_H-M   'P 1'
#
loop_
_entity.id
_entity.type
_entity.pdbx_description
1 polymer ?
#
loop_
_entity_poly.entity_id
_entity_poly.type
_entity_poly.pdbx_seq_one_letter_code
_entity_poly.pdbx_strand_id
1 'polypeptide(L)'
;MSSEKPSEHKPEHPAPLLAALGDLSAWLLTTGVSGAVIGGVAASLLGRPRLTRDVDAMVLLDEGKWPAFLATGEGLGFMPRLSDALVFARKARVLLVRHEPSGIDVDVAFGGLPFEEEAIARAKWEEVGGIRIPLPTTEDLIIMKAVAHRPRDISDIEA
;
A
#
# COMPACT_ATOMS: atom_id res chain seq x y z
N MET A 1 41.13 4.89 6.32
CA MET A 1 40.57 4.95 6.59
C MET A 1 39.54 4.63 6.47
N SER A 2 38.90 4.28 6.25
CA SER A 2 37.83 4.04 6.15
C SER A 2 37.14 3.77 6.92
N SER A 3 37.07 3.70 7.42
CA SER A 3 36.47 3.48 8.26
C SER A 3 35.23 3.62 8.39
N GLU A 4 34.58 3.89 7.72
CA GLU A 4 33.35 4.03 7.92
C GLU A 4 32.76 2.92 8.11
N LYS A 5 32.05 2.79 8.94
CA LYS A 5 31.26 1.83 9.18
C LYS A 5 30.15 2.01 8.56
N PRO A 6 29.81 1.38 7.68
CA PRO A 6 28.62 1.49 6.98
C PRO A 6 27.52 1.42 7.91
N SER A 7 26.48 1.91 7.57
CA SER A 7 25.34 1.87 8.38
C SER A 7 24.77 0.54 8.39
N GLU A 8 25.59 -0.41 8.38
CA GLU A 8 25.11 -1.72 8.32
C GLU A 8 24.21 -2.01 9.43
N HIS A 9 24.22 -1.25 10.46
CA HIS A 9 23.32 -1.51 11.51
C HIS A 9 21.93 -0.97 11.28
N LYS A 10 21.75 -0.18 10.24
CA LYS A 10 20.46 0.31 9.93
C LYS A 10 19.90 -0.45 8.82
N PRO A 11 18.75 -1.07 8.95
CA PRO A 11 18.12 -1.75 7.82
C PRO A 11 17.83 -0.72 6.76
N GLU A 12 18.25 -1.02 5.56
CA GLU A 12 17.95 -0.15 4.45
C GLU A 12 16.86 -0.79 3.62
N HIS A 13 15.94 0.03 3.18
CA HIS A 13 14.87 -0.46 2.33
C HIS A 13 15.34 -0.46 0.89
N PRO A 14 14.98 -1.48 0.10
CA PRO A 14 15.39 -1.54 -1.29
C PRO A 14 14.96 -0.33 -2.09
N ALA A 15 15.82 0.14 -2.97
CA ALA A 15 15.51 1.31 -3.79
C ALA A 15 14.24 1.15 -4.61
N PRO A 16 13.98 -0.04 -5.22
CA PRO A 16 12.71 -0.19 -5.95
C PRO A 16 11.50 -0.01 -5.08
N LEU A 17 11.55 -0.51 -3.84
CA LEU A 17 10.42 -0.35 -2.92
C LEU A 17 10.21 1.11 -2.59
N LEU A 18 11.29 1.86 -2.32
CA LEU A 18 11.17 3.27 -2.01
C LEU A 18 10.65 4.05 -3.20
N ALA A 19 11.04 3.69 -4.42
CA ALA A 19 10.53 4.35 -5.61
C ALA A 19 9.02 4.14 -5.74
N ALA A 20 8.57 2.90 -5.53
CA ALA A 20 7.13 2.62 -5.61
C ALA A 20 6.36 3.36 -4.53
N LEU A 21 6.88 3.38 -3.31
CA LEU A 21 6.20 4.06 -2.21
C LEU A 21 6.18 5.58 -2.41
N GLY A 22 7.25 6.14 -2.95
CA GLY A 22 7.28 7.57 -3.22
C GLY A 22 6.26 7.98 -4.26
N ASP A 23 6.14 7.21 -5.33
CA ASP A 23 5.13 7.51 -6.36
C ASP A 23 3.72 7.21 -5.86
N LEU A 24 3.54 6.22 -5.01
CA LEU A 24 2.24 5.95 -4.40
C LEU A 24 1.82 7.14 -3.53
N SER A 25 2.74 7.69 -2.76
CA SER A 25 2.44 8.86 -1.94
C SER A 25 2.09 10.05 -2.82
N ALA A 26 2.80 10.24 -3.92
CA ALA A 26 2.49 11.31 -4.87
C ALA A 26 1.10 11.10 -5.48
N TRP A 27 0.73 9.86 -5.74
CA TRP A 27 -0.59 9.52 -6.28
C TRP A 27 -1.69 9.97 -5.31
N LEU A 28 -1.53 9.63 -4.04
CA LEU A 28 -2.51 10.03 -3.03
C LEU A 28 -2.56 11.55 -2.87
N LEU A 29 -1.41 12.20 -2.82
CA LEU A 29 -1.36 13.64 -2.65
C LEU A 29 -1.94 14.38 -3.85
N THR A 30 -1.61 13.93 -5.05
CA THR A 30 -2.09 14.59 -6.26
C THR A 30 -3.61 14.49 -6.39
N THR A 31 -4.17 13.35 -6.02
CA THR A 31 -5.61 13.16 -6.13
C THR A 31 -6.37 13.64 -4.90
N GLY A 32 -5.68 13.91 -3.80
CA GLY A 32 -6.34 14.29 -2.56
C GLY A 32 -7.10 13.14 -1.93
N VAL A 33 -6.76 11.89 -2.29
CA VAL A 33 -7.46 10.72 -1.78
C VAL A 33 -6.83 10.28 -0.47
N SER A 34 -7.65 10.03 0.53
CA SER A 34 -7.18 9.55 1.82
C SER A 34 -6.85 8.07 1.72
N GLY A 35 -5.70 7.70 2.24
CA GLY A 35 -5.29 6.31 2.20
C GLY A 35 -4.09 6.05 3.08
N ALA A 36 -3.69 4.80 3.13
CA ALA A 36 -2.53 4.38 3.92
C ALA A 36 -1.92 3.13 3.31
N VAL A 37 -0.62 2.98 3.52
CA VAL A 37 0.08 1.74 3.17
C VAL A 37 -0.24 0.74 4.27
N ILE A 38 -0.63 -0.47 3.88
CA ILE A 38 -1.01 -1.51 4.81
C ILE A 38 -0.25 -2.79 4.48
N GLY A 39 -0.61 -3.88 5.14
CA GLY A 39 -0.06 -5.20 4.81
C GLY A 39 1.38 -5.38 5.24
N GLY A 40 2.09 -6.24 4.53
CA GLY A 40 3.45 -6.64 4.91
C GLY A 40 4.46 -5.50 4.89
N VAL A 41 4.33 -4.59 3.92
CA VAL A 41 5.24 -3.45 3.85
C VAL A 41 5.02 -2.54 5.06
N ALA A 42 3.76 -2.26 5.40
CA ALA A 42 3.48 -1.42 6.56
C ALA A 42 4.03 -2.08 7.83
N ALA A 43 3.85 -3.38 7.98
CA ALA A 43 4.37 -4.10 9.14
C ALA A 43 5.89 -3.98 9.19
N SER A 44 6.55 -4.10 8.05
CA SER A 44 8.00 -3.97 7.99
C SER A 44 8.44 -2.57 8.38
N LEU A 45 7.74 -1.55 7.89
CA LEU A 45 8.10 -0.17 8.19
C LEU A 45 7.82 0.18 9.64
N LEU A 46 6.88 -0.49 10.26
CA LEU A 46 6.54 -0.26 11.66
C LEU A 46 7.37 -1.11 12.62
N GLY A 47 8.42 -1.78 12.13
CA GLY A 47 9.38 -2.40 13.00
C GLY A 47 9.52 -3.91 12.90
N ARG A 48 8.82 -4.54 11.95
CA ARG A 48 8.96 -5.96 11.76
C ARG A 48 9.61 -6.23 10.43
N PRO A 49 10.91 -6.37 10.39
CA PRO A 49 11.63 -6.59 9.14
C PRO A 49 11.08 -7.82 8.42
N ARG A 50 10.78 -7.66 7.17
CA ARG A 50 10.21 -8.70 6.39
C ARG A 50 10.50 -8.42 4.95
N LEU A 51 10.86 -9.43 4.19
CA LEU A 51 11.08 -9.26 2.78
C LEU A 51 9.72 -9.27 2.09
N THR A 52 9.34 -8.17 1.47
CA THR A 52 8.10 -8.11 0.73
C THR A 52 8.38 -7.57 -0.65
N ARG A 53 7.67 -8.09 -1.63
CA ARG A 53 7.80 -7.65 -3.00
C ARG A 53 6.61 -6.84 -3.44
N ASP A 54 5.52 -6.90 -2.70
CA ASP A 54 4.28 -6.25 -3.08
C ASP A 54 3.94 -5.21 -2.07
N VAL A 55 3.32 -4.15 -2.54
CA VAL A 55 2.84 -3.08 -1.69
C VAL A 55 1.34 -3.16 -1.64
N ASP A 56 0.76 -3.08 -0.44
CA ASP A 56 -0.68 -3.00 -0.28
C ASP A 56 -1.02 -1.63 0.25
N ALA A 57 -2.06 -1.03 -0.30
CA ALA A 57 -2.56 0.25 0.18
C ALA A 57 -4.07 0.16 0.29
N MET A 58 -4.64 0.97 1.15
CA MET A 58 -6.09 1.10 1.24
C MET A 58 -6.44 2.55 1.09
N VAL A 59 -7.45 2.84 0.26
CA VAL A 59 -7.88 4.20 0.02
C VAL A 59 -9.39 4.29 0.24
N LEU A 60 -9.87 5.49 0.51
CA LEU A 60 -11.30 5.76 0.65
C LEU A 60 -11.70 6.61 -0.55
N LEU A 61 -12.48 6.02 -1.44
CA LEU A 61 -12.84 6.72 -2.67
C LEU A 61 -14.11 6.13 -3.25
N ASP A 62 -15.04 6.99 -3.63
CA ASP A 62 -16.28 6.54 -4.24
C ASP A 62 -16.00 5.89 -5.58
N GLU A 63 -16.76 4.86 -5.88
CA GLU A 63 -16.55 4.06 -7.08
C GLU A 63 -16.58 4.89 -8.34
N GLY A 64 -17.44 5.90 -8.40
CA GLY A 64 -17.54 6.76 -9.58
C GLY A 64 -16.26 7.53 -9.89
N LYS A 65 -15.36 7.64 -8.92
CA LYS A 65 -14.10 8.36 -9.10
C LYS A 65 -12.94 7.43 -9.39
N TRP A 66 -13.16 6.13 -9.39
CA TRP A 66 -12.07 5.18 -9.62
C TRP A 66 -11.40 5.34 -10.98
N PRO A 67 -12.14 5.57 -12.08
CA PRO A 67 -11.48 5.72 -13.39
C PRO A 67 -10.50 6.90 -13.42
N ALA A 68 -10.90 8.05 -12.85
CA ALA A 68 -10.01 9.22 -12.83
C ALA A 68 -8.81 8.96 -11.91
N PHE A 69 -9.04 8.27 -10.80
CA PHE A 69 -7.96 7.92 -9.88
C PHE A 69 -6.93 7.04 -10.60
N LEU A 70 -7.40 6.02 -11.31
CA LEU A 70 -6.49 5.14 -12.06
C LEU A 70 -5.74 5.93 -13.12
N ALA A 71 -6.41 6.82 -13.83
CA ALA A 71 -5.74 7.61 -14.87
C ALA A 71 -4.59 8.43 -14.29
N THR A 72 -4.77 9.02 -13.11
CA THR A 72 -3.69 9.75 -12.47
C THR A 72 -2.55 8.80 -12.09
N GLY A 73 -2.89 7.61 -11.61
CA GLY A 73 -1.88 6.62 -11.25
C GLY A 73 -1.06 6.18 -12.44
N GLU A 74 -1.72 6.03 -13.60
CA GLU A 74 -1.00 5.65 -14.81
C GLU A 74 0.03 6.70 -15.18
N GLY A 75 -0.29 7.96 -14.95
CA GLY A 75 0.68 9.04 -15.19
C GLY A 75 1.88 8.99 -14.26
N LEU A 76 1.76 8.27 -13.15
CA LEU A 76 2.85 8.11 -12.20
C LEU A 76 3.50 6.73 -12.31
N GLY A 77 3.15 5.96 -13.33
CA GLY A 77 3.79 4.67 -13.58
C GLY A 77 3.04 3.47 -13.08
N PHE A 78 1.83 3.65 -12.53
CA PHE A 78 1.05 2.53 -12.01
C PHE A 78 0.12 2.02 -13.10
N MET A 79 0.52 0.94 -13.72
CA MET A 79 -0.20 0.39 -14.86
C MET A 79 -1.05 -0.80 -14.44
N PRO A 80 -2.27 -0.95 -14.97
CA PRO A 80 -3.12 -2.09 -14.61
C PRO A 80 -2.45 -3.41 -14.95
N ARG A 81 -2.58 -4.38 -14.05
CA ARG A 81 -2.08 -5.72 -14.30
C ARG A 81 -3.10 -6.59 -15.03
N LEU A 82 -4.35 -6.13 -15.08
CA LEU A 82 -5.42 -6.85 -15.78
C LEU A 82 -6.00 -5.93 -16.83
N SER A 83 -6.41 -6.49 -17.97
CA SER A 83 -7.02 -5.67 -19.01
C SER A 83 -8.34 -5.06 -18.51
N ASP A 84 -9.04 -5.76 -17.62
CA ASP A 84 -10.30 -5.26 -17.08
C ASP A 84 -10.14 -4.88 -15.61
N ALA A 85 -9.13 -4.08 -15.32
CA ALA A 85 -8.80 -3.75 -13.94
C ALA A 85 -9.95 -3.11 -13.17
N LEU A 86 -10.71 -2.22 -13.81
CA LEU A 86 -11.84 -1.57 -13.13
C LEU A 86 -13.02 -2.52 -12.95
N VAL A 87 -13.25 -3.42 -13.89
CA VAL A 87 -14.30 -4.42 -13.72
C VAL A 87 -13.97 -5.33 -12.54
N PHE A 88 -12.72 -5.76 -12.46
CA PHE A 88 -12.27 -6.58 -11.35
C PHE A 88 -12.39 -5.80 -10.04
N ALA A 89 -12.01 -4.52 -10.06
CA ALA A 89 -12.06 -3.70 -8.85
C ALA A 89 -13.48 -3.56 -8.32
N ARG A 90 -14.47 -3.48 -9.19
CA ARG A 90 -15.85 -3.37 -8.74
C ARG A 90 -16.29 -4.62 -8.01
N LYS A 91 -15.78 -5.78 -8.40
CA LYS A 91 -16.15 -7.04 -7.77
C LYS A 91 -15.35 -7.31 -6.51
N ALA A 92 -14.04 -7.10 -6.58
CA ALA A 92 -13.13 -7.48 -5.51
C ALA A 92 -12.75 -6.32 -4.59
N ARG A 93 -13.10 -5.10 -4.96
CA ARG A 93 -12.75 -3.87 -4.24
C ARG A 93 -11.25 -3.72 -4.09
N VAL A 94 -10.50 -4.14 -5.10
CA VAL A 94 -9.06 -3.93 -5.14
C VAL A 94 -8.65 -3.65 -6.57
N LEU A 95 -7.80 -2.63 -6.74
CA LEU A 95 -7.25 -2.25 -8.02
C LEU A 95 -5.84 -2.81 -8.09
N LEU A 96 -5.60 -3.70 -9.03
CA LEU A 96 -4.31 -4.37 -9.16
C LEU A 96 -3.48 -3.64 -10.19
N VAL A 97 -2.40 -3.01 -9.75
CA VAL A 97 -1.51 -2.28 -10.64
C VAL A 97 -0.07 -2.69 -10.39
N ARG A 98 0.81 -2.31 -11.30
CA ARG A 98 2.24 -2.51 -11.15
C ARG A 98 2.91 -1.16 -11.35
N HIS A 99 3.82 -0.84 -10.47
CA HIS A 99 4.64 0.36 -10.63
C HIS A 99 5.75 0.00 -11.60
N GLU A 100 5.56 0.40 -12.87
CA GLU A 100 6.47 -0.02 -13.93
C GLU A 100 7.92 0.36 -13.70
N PRO A 101 8.22 1.59 -13.24
CA PRO A 101 9.63 1.95 -13.05
C PRO A 101 10.36 1.04 -12.07
N SER A 102 9.69 0.51 -11.05
CA SER A 102 10.34 -0.34 -10.05
C SER A 102 10.04 -1.82 -10.25
N GLY A 103 9.02 -2.15 -11.01
CA GLY A 103 8.58 -3.54 -11.15
C GLY A 103 7.82 -4.06 -9.96
N ILE A 104 7.45 -3.19 -9.02
CA ILE A 104 6.75 -3.60 -7.80
C ILE A 104 5.24 -3.64 -8.06
N ASP A 105 4.61 -4.73 -7.68
CA ASP A 105 3.16 -4.83 -7.75
C ASP A 105 2.53 -4.09 -6.58
N VAL A 106 1.44 -3.39 -6.85
CA VAL A 106 0.73 -2.62 -5.83
C VAL A 106 -0.74 -2.97 -5.89
N ASP A 107 -1.29 -3.40 -4.76
CA ASP A 107 -2.70 -3.70 -4.64
C ASP A 107 -3.34 -2.56 -3.87
N VAL A 108 -4.27 -1.86 -4.51
CA VAL A 108 -4.95 -0.73 -3.88
C VAL A 108 -6.36 -1.15 -3.53
N ALA A 109 -6.61 -1.40 -2.26
CA ALA A 109 -7.92 -1.80 -1.78
C ALA A 109 -8.79 -0.56 -1.55
N PHE A 110 -10.07 -0.67 -1.86
CA PHE A 110 -11.02 0.41 -1.61
C PHE A 110 -11.76 0.09 -0.33
N GLY A 111 -11.44 0.80 0.74
CA GLY A 111 -12.07 0.61 2.03
C GLY A 111 -13.48 1.16 2.04
N GLY A 112 -14.28 0.67 2.96
CA GLY A 112 -15.65 1.15 3.08
C GLY A 112 -16.28 0.79 4.41
N LEU A 113 -15.63 -0.04 5.21
CA LEU A 113 -16.15 -0.39 6.53
C LEU A 113 -15.83 0.72 7.51
N PRO A 114 -16.70 0.94 8.51
CA PRO A 114 -16.46 2.03 9.45
C PRO A 114 -15.10 1.99 10.12
N PHE A 115 -14.61 0.80 10.50
CA PHE A 115 -13.31 0.76 11.17
C PHE A 115 -12.18 1.09 10.20
N GLU A 116 -12.37 0.82 8.90
CA GLU A 116 -11.37 1.17 7.90
C GLU A 116 -11.30 2.67 7.73
N GLU A 117 -12.45 3.32 7.73
CA GLU A 117 -12.49 4.78 7.65
C GLU A 117 -11.80 5.40 8.86
N GLU A 118 -12.04 4.84 10.03
CA GLU A 118 -11.41 5.34 11.24
C GLU A 118 -9.91 5.10 11.23
N ALA A 119 -9.49 3.94 10.77
CA ALA A 119 -8.06 3.62 10.73
C ALA A 119 -7.32 4.55 9.78
N ILE A 120 -7.92 4.86 8.63
CA ILE A 120 -7.29 5.78 7.69
C ILE A 120 -7.28 7.20 8.25
N ALA A 121 -8.33 7.59 8.99
CA ALA A 121 -8.35 8.90 9.62
C ALA A 121 -7.27 9.02 10.69
N ARG A 122 -6.91 7.93 11.34
CA ARG A 122 -5.85 7.93 12.37
C ARG A 122 -4.45 7.76 11.77
N ALA A 123 -4.34 7.42 10.49
CA ALA A 123 -3.04 7.20 9.87
C ALA A 123 -2.23 8.49 9.85
N LYS A 124 -0.92 8.35 10.00
CA LYS A 124 -0.04 9.50 10.02
C LYS A 124 1.00 9.36 8.93
N TRP A 125 1.42 10.50 8.38
CA TRP A 125 2.47 10.53 7.39
C TRP A 125 3.80 10.45 8.11
N GLU A 126 4.55 9.38 7.84
CA GLU A 126 5.84 9.12 8.47
C GLU A 126 6.93 9.23 7.43
N GLU A 127 8.11 9.65 7.85
CA GLU A 127 9.23 9.72 6.93
C GLU A 127 9.99 8.41 6.96
N VAL A 128 10.17 7.79 5.79
CA VAL A 128 10.87 6.52 5.66
C VAL A 128 11.77 6.64 4.44
N GLY A 129 13.09 6.50 4.65
CA GLY A 129 14.03 6.53 3.54
C GLY A 129 13.99 7.81 2.72
N GLY A 130 13.66 8.92 3.36
CA GLY A 130 13.62 10.20 2.66
C GLY A 130 12.30 10.52 2.01
N ILE A 131 11.29 9.64 2.12
CA ILE A 131 9.98 9.91 1.55
C ILE A 131 8.95 9.85 2.67
N ARG A 132 7.81 10.49 2.45
CA ARG A 132 6.73 10.52 3.44
C ARG A 132 5.64 9.56 2.98
N ILE A 133 5.21 8.70 3.89
CA ILE A 133 4.27 7.62 3.60
C ILE A 133 3.19 7.62 4.67
N PRO A 134 1.91 7.50 4.31
CA PRO A 134 0.86 7.41 5.32
C PRO A 134 0.80 5.98 5.85
N LEU A 135 0.92 5.85 7.18
CA LEU A 135 0.91 4.55 7.83
C LEU A 135 -0.17 4.52 8.91
N PRO A 136 -0.87 3.39 9.05
CA PRO A 136 -1.85 3.25 10.12
C PRO A 136 -1.13 3.07 11.45
N THR A 137 -1.89 3.18 12.54
CA THR A 137 -1.32 2.84 13.84
C THR A 137 -1.06 1.33 13.87
N THR A 138 -0.18 0.90 14.76
CA THR A 138 0.13 -0.52 14.88
C THR A 138 -1.12 -1.32 15.23
N GLU A 139 -1.95 -0.80 16.12
CA GLU A 139 -3.18 -1.48 16.51
C GLU A 139 -4.12 -1.63 15.33
N ASP A 140 -4.29 -0.57 14.55
CA ASP A 140 -5.19 -0.62 13.41
C ASP A 140 -4.67 -1.59 12.36
N LEU A 141 -3.37 -1.64 12.16
CA LEU A 141 -2.79 -2.56 11.21
C LEU A 141 -3.05 -4.01 11.63
N ILE A 142 -2.94 -4.30 12.93
CA ILE A 142 -3.23 -5.63 13.44
C ILE A 142 -4.69 -5.99 13.20
N ILE A 143 -5.60 -5.05 13.45
CA ILE A 143 -7.03 -5.30 13.26
C ILE A 143 -7.32 -5.54 11.78
N MET A 144 -6.77 -4.73 10.89
CA MET A 144 -6.98 -4.91 9.47
C MET A 144 -6.50 -6.27 9.00
N LYS A 145 -5.34 -6.69 9.51
CA LYS A 145 -4.79 -7.98 9.14
C LYS A 145 -5.68 -9.12 9.62
N ALA A 146 -6.18 -9.01 10.86
CA ALA A 146 -7.04 -10.05 11.41
C ALA A 146 -8.33 -10.17 10.61
N VAL A 147 -8.94 -9.04 10.23
CA VAL A 147 -10.17 -9.06 9.46
C VAL A 147 -9.92 -9.62 8.07
N ALA A 148 -8.83 -9.22 7.43
CA ALA A 148 -8.52 -9.67 6.08
C ALA A 148 -8.24 -11.17 6.03
N HIS A 149 -7.66 -11.72 7.10
CA HIS A 149 -7.30 -13.12 7.10
C HIS A 149 -8.44 -14.07 7.44
N ARG A 150 -9.50 -13.56 8.08
CA ARG A 150 -10.59 -14.42 8.45
C ARG A 150 -11.20 -15.23 7.32
N PRO A 151 -11.58 -14.62 6.20
CA PRO A 151 -12.13 -15.40 5.10
C PRO A 151 -11.11 -16.37 4.54
N ARG A 152 -9.85 -15.95 4.51
CA ARG A 152 -8.80 -16.81 4.01
C ARG A 152 -8.60 -18.01 4.92
N ASP A 153 -8.59 -17.79 6.23
CA ASP A 153 -8.43 -18.87 7.18
C ASP A 153 -9.55 -19.88 7.04
N ILE A 154 -10.76 -19.40 6.86
CA ILE A 154 -11.91 -20.30 6.69
C ILE A 154 -11.74 -21.11 5.42
N SER A 155 -11.31 -20.48 4.33
CA SER A 155 -11.10 -21.18 3.08
C SER A 155 -10.00 -22.22 3.22
N ASP A 156 -8.93 -21.90 3.91
CA ASP A 156 -7.84 -22.82 4.11
C ASP A 156 -8.27 -24.03 4.92
N ILE A 157 -9.13 -23.81 5.90
CA ILE A 157 -9.64 -24.90 6.70
C ILE A 157 -10.52 -25.82 5.85
N GLU A 158 -11.30 -25.25 4.96
CA GLU A 158 -12.16 -26.03 4.11
C GLU A 158 -11.41 -26.74 3.00
N ALA A 159 -10.26 -26.26 2.65
CA ALA A 159 -9.50 -26.90 1.61
C ALA A 159 -8.75 -28.10 2.18
#